data_c97f5c3ed41dc78165799f57cdba3ad9
#
_entry.id   c97f5c3ed41dc78165799f57cdba3ad9
#
_cell.length_a   1.000
_cell.length_b   1.000
_cell.length_c   1.000
_cell.angle_alpha   90.00
_cell.angle_beta   90.00
_cell.angle_gamma   90.00
#
_symmetry.space_group_name_H-M   'P 1'
#
loop_
_entity.id
_entity.type
_entity.pdbx_description
1 polymer ?
#
loop_
_entity_poly.entity_id
_entity_poly.type
_entity_poly.pdbx_seq_one_letter_code
_entity_poly.pdbx_strand_id
1 'polypeptide(L)'
;EEKGVQIVDTTCGDVMKVWKRVKNYAAMGITSIIHGKATHEETSATASRALGERGRGKYLVVYDLEDARILCDYIMGRGDREAFLKRFEGCCSPGFDPDRDLEEVGIANQTTMLKTETQTLQKMVKDAIVQRDGDDDNFYVFDTICGATQDRQDALYELLKNPLDVMFVVGGYNSSNTTHLVDIAREHVPTYFIESAECIKSIQYVDAFDTKTREVRRMTTEPVVQNLGKSLKVGITAGASC
;
A
#
# COMPACT_ATOMS: atom_id res chain seq x y z
N GLU A 1 7.21 -20.81 23.82
CA GLU A 1 6.71 -21.60 24.99
C GLU A 1 7.84 -22.01 25.96
N GLU A 2 9.10 -21.97 25.59
CA GLU A 2 10.23 -22.40 26.43
C GLU A 2 10.46 -21.54 27.71
N LYS A 3 9.74 -20.43 27.88
CA LYS A 3 9.90 -19.53 29.07
C LYS A 3 8.57 -19.30 29.83
N GLY A 4 7.53 -20.13 29.63
CA GLY A 4 6.26 -19.94 30.32
C GLY A 4 5.50 -18.67 29.91
N VAL A 5 5.82 -18.08 28.76
CA VAL A 5 5.15 -16.89 28.21
C VAL A 5 3.95 -17.34 27.39
N GLN A 6 2.77 -16.82 27.69
CA GLN A 6 1.58 -16.99 26.88
C GLN A 6 1.59 -15.93 25.77
N ILE A 7 1.64 -16.38 24.50
CA ILE A 7 1.55 -15.51 23.33
C ILE A 7 0.09 -15.47 22.88
N VAL A 8 -0.48 -14.27 22.79
CA VAL A 8 -1.80 -14.03 22.21
C VAL A 8 -1.59 -13.30 20.88
N ASP A 9 -1.97 -13.96 19.77
CA ASP A 9 -1.90 -13.34 18.44
C ASP A 9 -3.11 -12.41 18.25
N THR A 10 -2.83 -11.11 18.15
CA THR A 10 -3.84 -10.07 17.93
C THR A 10 -3.82 -9.54 16.48
N THR A 11 -3.23 -10.27 15.55
CA THR A 11 -3.18 -9.89 14.13
C THR A 11 -4.60 -9.72 13.58
N CYS A 12 -4.83 -8.62 12.87
CA CYS A 12 -6.10 -8.33 12.22
C CYS A 12 -6.53 -9.48 11.28
N GLY A 13 -7.84 -9.77 11.26
CA GLY A 13 -8.41 -10.83 10.42
C GLY A 13 -8.14 -10.66 8.93
N ASP A 14 -8.07 -9.43 8.43
CA ASP A 14 -7.78 -9.16 7.03
C ASP A 14 -6.32 -9.48 6.68
N VAL A 15 -5.37 -9.12 7.53
CA VAL A 15 -3.96 -9.53 7.39
C VAL A 15 -3.84 -11.05 7.43
N MET A 16 -4.56 -11.74 8.33
CA MET A 16 -4.56 -13.20 8.38
C MET A 16 -5.11 -13.84 7.09
N LYS A 17 -6.09 -13.23 6.42
CA LYS A 17 -6.60 -13.70 5.12
C LYS A 17 -5.50 -13.65 4.05
N VAL A 18 -4.76 -12.52 3.99
CA VAL A 18 -3.60 -12.38 3.09
C VAL A 18 -2.57 -13.48 3.35
N TRP A 19 -2.19 -13.67 4.62
CA TRP A 19 -1.21 -14.69 5.01
C TRP A 19 -1.64 -16.12 4.65
N LYS A 20 -2.92 -16.45 4.85
CA LYS A 20 -3.47 -17.75 4.43
C LYS A 20 -3.37 -17.91 2.91
N ARG A 21 -3.62 -16.85 2.16
CA ARG A 21 -3.56 -16.88 0.69
C ARG A 21 -2.14 -17.15 0.19
N VAL A 22 -1.15 -16.36 0.63
CA VAL A 22 0.24 -16.54 0.18
C VAL A 22 0.82 -17.90 0.61
N LYS A 23 0.40 -18.45 1.75
CA LYS A 23 0.73 -19.82 2.15
C LYS A 23 0.15 -20.85 1.19
N ASN A 24 -1.09 -20.66 0.74
CA ASN A 24 -1.70 -21.55 -0.26
C ASN A 24 -0.98 -21.45 -1.59
N TYR A 25 -0.63 -20.26 -2.05
CA TYR A 25 0.19 -20.08 -3.25
C TYR A 25 1.51 -20.82 -3.14
N ALA A 26 2.24 -20.66 -2.03
CA ALA A 26 3.48 -21.40 -1.79
C ALA A 26 3.30 -22.92 -1.82
N ALA A 27 2.19 -23.44 -1.29
CA ALA A 27 1.88 -24.88 -1.30
C ALA A 27 1.58 -25.41 -2.71
N MET A 28 1.05 -24.55 -3.60
CA MET A 28 0.73 -24.86 -4.99
C MET A 28 1.90 -24.61 -5.95
N GLY A 29 3.01 -24.01 -5.49
CA GLY A 29 4.13 -23.61 -6.33
C GLY A 29 3.96 -22.27 -7.05
N ILE A 30 2.88 -21.55 -6.75
CA ILE A 30 2.55 -20.26 -7.34
C ILE A 30 3.38 -19.15 -6.68
N THR A 31 3.96 -18.26 -7.47
CA THR A 31 4.70 -17.10 -6.97
C THR A 31 3.75 -16.00 -6.48
N SER A 32 3.98 -15.51 -5.26
CA SER A 32 3.20 -14.39 -4.70
C SER A 32 3.76 -13.06 -5.19
N ILE A 33 3.01 -12.32 -6.01
CA ILE A 33 3.27 -10.91 -6.30
C ILE A 33 2.59 -10.09 -5.21
N ILE A 34 3.40 -9.43 -4.38
CA ILE A 34 2.91 -8.69 -3.19
C ILE A 34 2.94 -7.19 -3.51
N HIS A 35 1.78 -6.58 -3.75
CA HIS A 35 1.66 -5.12 -3.88
C HIS A 35 1.82 -4.47 -2.51
N GLY A 36 2.91 -3.76 -2.31
CA GLY A 36 3.22 -3.13 -1.04
C GLY A 36 4.65 -2.61 -0.94
N LYS A 37 4.94 -1.93 0.14
CA LYS A 37 6.28 -1.41 0.41
C LYS A 37 7.15 -2.49 1.06
N ALA A 38 8.24 -2.91 0.41
CA ALA A 38 9.10 -4.00 0.88
C ALA A 38 9.62 -3.81 2.33
N THR A 39 9.85 -2.56 2.74
CA THR A 39 10.32 -2.21 4.10
C THR A 39 9.18 -2.11 5.13
N HIS A 40 7.93 -2.29 4.75
CA HIS A 40 6.79 -2.25 5.67
C HIS A 40 6.65 -3.57 6.42
N GLU A 41 6.38 -3.53 7.73
CA GLU A 41 6.32 -4.72 8.59
C GLU A 41 5.30 -5.75 8.10
N GLU A 42 4.11 -5.30 7.68
CA GLU A 42 3.07 -6.19 7.13
C GLU A 42 3.54 -6.87 5.85
N THR A 43 4.20 -6.14 4.94
CA THR A 43 4.73 -6.69 3.69
C THR A 43 5.83 -7.71 3.98
N SER A 44 6.76 -7.40 4.88
CA SER A 44 7.82 -8.32 5.31
C SER A 44 7.25 -9.58 5.96
N ALA A 45 6.21 -9.45 6.80
CA ALA A 45 5.52 -10.57 7.40
C ALA A 45 4.80 -11.43 6.35
N THR A 46 4.16 -10.82 5.35
CA THR A 46 3.50 -11.49 4.24
C THR A 46 4.52 -12.24 3.36
N ALA A 47 5.63 -11.59 3.01
CA ALA A 47 6.74 -12.18 2.25
C ALA A 47 7.33 -13.40 2.97
N SER A 48 7.53 -13.31 4.30
CA SER A 48 7.99 -14.45 5.11
C SER A 48 7.03 -15.64 5.03
N ARG A 49 5.71 -15.41 4.99
CA ARG A 49 4.71 -16.46 4.86
C ARG A 49 4.58 -17.01 3.45
N ALA A 50 4.90 -16.19 2.45
CA ALA A 50 4.94 -16.62 1.05
C ALA A 50 6.07 -17.62 0.76
N LEU A 51 7.08 -17.72 1.63
CA LEU A 51 8.07 -18.80 1.55
C LEU A 51 7.50 -20.17 1.89
N GLY A 52 6.32 -20.24 2.53
CA GLY A 52 5.69 -21.48 2.95
C GLY A 52 6.47 -22.23 4.04
N GLU A 53 5.93 -23.35 4.50
CA GLU A 53 6.49 -24.12 5.62
C GLU A 53 7.89 -24.72 5.34
N ARG A 54 8.21 -24.96 4.06
CA ARG A 54 9.48 -25.52 3.64
C ARG A 54 10.48 -24.50 3.11
N GLY A 55 10.15 -23.21 3.15
CA GLY A 55 11.00 -22.13 2.64
C GLY A 55 11.22 -22.18 1.11
N ARG A 56 10.35 -22.87 0.36
CA ARG A 56 10.47 -23.06 -1.10
C ARG A 56 9.56 -22.16 -1.92
N GLY A 57 8.58 -21.54 -1.27
CA GLY A 57 7.69 -20.59 -1.92
C GLY A 57 8.45 -19.40 -2.48
N LYS A 58 7.87 -18.76 -3.47
CA LYS A 58 8.46 -17.61 -4.16
C LYS A 58 7.58 -16.38 -3.99
N TYR A 59 8.24 -15.22 -3.89
CA TYR A 59 7.57 -13.95 -3.90
C TYR A 59 8.38 -12.87 -4.62
N LEU A 60 7.67 -11.88 -5.10
CA LEU A 60 8.18 -10.61 -5.59
C LEU A 60 7.33 -9.48 -5.00
N VAL A 61 7.95 -8.50 -4.36
CA VAL A 61 7.27 -7.28 -3.88
C VAL A 61 7.32 -6.23 -4.97
N VAL A 62 6.15 -5.68 -5.30
CA VAL A 62 5.93 -4.64 -6.30
C VAL A 62 5.31 -3.45 -5.58
N TYR A 63 5.92 -2.27 -5.66
CA TYR A 63 5.50 -1.13 -4.86
C TYR A 63 4.46 -0.26 -5.57
N ASP A 64 4.65 0.04 -6.84
CA ASP A 64 3.85 0.98 -7.61
C ASP A 64 3.59 0.49 -9.04
N LEU A 65 2.87 1.30 -9.82
CA LEU A 65 2.54 0.95 -11.22
C LEU A 65 3.74 0.97 -12.15
N GLU A 66 4.84 1.63 -11.79
CA GLU A 66 6.08 1.57 -12.56
C GLU A 66 6.76 0.22 -12.39
N ASP A 67 6.84 -0.27 -11.15
CA ASP A 67 7.27 -1.65 -10.88
C ASP A 67 6.39 -2.66 -11.60
N ALA A 68 5.07 -2.43 -11.59
CA ALA A 68 4.12 -3.30 -12.30
C ALA A 68 4.37 -3.33 -13.81
N ARG A 69 4.72 -2.21 -14.44
CA ARG A 69 5.08 -2.17 -15.87
C ARG A 69 6.32 -3.00 -16.15
N ILE A 70 7.38 -2.84 -15.34
CA ILE A 70 8.63 -3.60 -15.49
C ILE A 70 8.36 -5.10 -15.35
N LEU A 71 7.55 -5.49 -14.36
CA LEU A 71 7.12 -6.88 -14.19
C LEU A 71 6.37 -7.39 -15.42
N CYS A 72 5.38 -6.64 -15.90
CA CYS A 72 4.56 -7.02 -17.06
C CYS A 72 5.40 -7.13 -18.35
N ASP A 73 6.32 -6.19 -18.58
CA ASP A 73 7.22 -6.26 -19.74
C ASP A 73 8.10 -7.50 -19.68
N TYR A 74 8.58 -7.86 -18.49
CA TYR A 74 9.35 -9.09 -18.31
C TYR A 74 8.51 -10.36 -18.58
N ILE A 75 7.30 -10.44 -18.02
CA ILE A 75 6.36 -11.55 -18.27
C ILE A 75 6.10 -11.73 -19.76
N MET A 76 5.98 -10.63 -20.51
CA MET A 76 5.74 -10.64 -21.96
C MET A 76 7.01 -10.88 -22.80
N GLY A 77 8.16 -11.20 -22.18
CA GLY A 77 9.43 -11.43 -22.88
C GLY A 77 10.10 -10.19 -23.47
N ARG A 78 9.76 -9.00 -22.98
CA ARG A 78 10.29 -7.71 -23.46
C ARG A 78 11.36 -7.12 -22.54
N GLY A 79 11.53 -7.68 -21.35
CA GLY A 79 12.45 -7.16 -20.33
C GLY A 79 13.84 -7.79 -20.38
N ASP A 80 14.85 -7.05 -19.94
CA ASP A 80 16.18 -7.56 -19.70
C ASP A 80 16.29 -8.16 -18.29
N ARG A 81 16.86 -9.37 -18.19
CA ARG A 81 16.94 -10.12 -16.93
C ARG A 81 17.80 -9.44 -15.87
N GLU A 82 18.93 -8.87 -16.25
CA GLU A 82 19.83 -8.23 -15.29
C GLU A 82 19.22 -6.92 -14.76
N ALA A 83 18.61 -6.14 -15.66
CA ALA A 83 17.90 -4.92 -15.29
C ALA A 83 16.70 -5.22 -14.36
N PHE A 84 15.95 -6.29 -14.63
CA PHE A 84 14.84 -6.75 -13.77
C PHE A 84 15.33 -7.11 -12.38
N LEU A 85 16.33 -7.99 -12.27
CA LEU A 85 16.88 -8.42 -10.98
C LEU A 85 17.48 -7.26 -10.20
N LYS A 86 18.13 -6.32 -10.87
CA LYS A 86 18.66 -5.11 -10.25
C LYS A 86 17.54 -4.20 -9.72
N ARG A 87 16.44 -4.04 -10.48
CA ARG A 87 15.30 -3.21 -10.04
C ARG A 87 14.65 -3.78 -8.80
N PHE A 88 14.51 -5.10 -8.73
CA PHE A 88 13.85 -5.81 -7.64
C PHE A 88 14.84 -6.39 -6.59
N GLU A 89 16.06 -5.87 -6.52
CA GLU A 89 17.03 -6.26 -5.51
C GLU A 89 16.47 -6.01 -4.10
N GLY A 90 16.49 -7.05 -3.25
CA GLY A 90 15.89 -6.98 -1.90
C GLY A 90 14.35 -7.08 -1.87
N CYS A 91 13.68 -7.14 -3.03
CA CYS A 91 12.23 -7.28 -3.13
C CYS A 91 11.79 -8.70 -3.51
N CYS A 92 12.73 -9.63 -3.76
CA CYS A 92 12.45 -11.01 -4.16
C CYS A 92 12.77 -12.00 -3.03
N SER A 93 12.16 -13.17 -3.13
CA SER A 93 12.54 -14.33 -2.30
C SER A 93 13.95 -14.83 -2.61
N PRO A 94 14.64 -15.47 -1.65
CA PRO A 94 15.94 -16.09 -1.90
C PRO A 94 15.88 -17.09 -3.08
N GLY A 95 16.85 -16.97 -4.02
CA GLY A 95 16.93 -17.81 -5.19
C GLY A 95 15.75 -17.66 -6.15
N PHE A 96 15.14 -16.49 -6.19
CA PHE A 96 14.13 -16.13 -7.18
C PHE A 96 14.75 -16.09 -8.58
N ASP A 97 14.10 -16.77 -9.52
CA ASP A 97 14.46 -16.80 -10.92
C ASP A 97 13.27 -16.33 -11.77
N PRO A 98 13.32 -15.12 -12.34
CA PRO A 98 12.17 -14.56 -13.05
C PRO A 98 11.74 -15.40 -14.28
N ASP A 99 12.66 -16.12 -14.91
CA ASP A 99 12.35 -16.94 -16.09
C ASP A 99 11.51 -18.16 -15.74
N ARG A 100 11.62 -18.66 -14.51
CA ARG A 100 10.88 -19.81 -14.01
C ARG A 100 9.75 -19.41 -13.07
N ASP A 101 10.05 -18.49 -12.14
CA ASP A 101 9.18 -18.23 -11.00
C ASP A 101 8.03 -17.25 -11.36
N LEU A 102 7.99 -16.71 -12.59
CA LEU A 102 6.88 -15.89 -13.11
C LEU A 102 5.94 -16.67 -14.06
N GLU A 103 6.07 -18.00 -14.15
CA GLU A 103 5.15 -18.83 -14.94
C GLU A 103 3.72 -18.75 -14.37
N GLU A 104 3.56 -19.04 -13.07
CA GLU A 104 2.29 -18.96 -12.36
C GLU A 104 2.39 -17.93 -11.23
N VAL A 105 1.52 -16.92 -11.24
CA VAL A 105 1.55 -15.84 -10.27
C VAL A 105 0.22 -15.63 -9.57
N GLY A 106 0.28 -15.33 -8.28
CA GLY A 106 -0.87 -14.97 -7.47
C GLY A 106 -0.68 -13.61 -6.81
N ILE A 107 -1.69 -12.73 -6.93
CA ILE A 107 -1.61 -11.39 -6.35
C ILE A 107 -2.01 -11.42 -4.87
N ALA A 108 -1.22 -10.74 -4.06
CA ALA A 108 -1.53 -10.34 -2.69
C ALA A 108 -1.18 -8.87 -2.50
N ASN A 109 -1.66 -8.22 -1.45
CA ASN A 109 -1.31 -6.82 -1.18
C ASN A 109 -1.16 -6.56 0.32
N GLN A 110 -0.39 -5.56 0.62
CA GLN A 110 -0.41 -4.91 1.93
C GLN A 110 -1.80 -4.29 2.11
N THR A 111 -2.46 -4.57 3.22
CA THR A 111 -3.89 -4.24 3.43
C THR A 111 -4.20 -2.75 3.44
N THR A 112 -3.17 -1.90 3.55
CA THR A 112 -3.28 -0.44 3.56
C THR A 112 -3.01 0.22 2.20
N MET A 113 -2.74 -0.55 1.12
CA MET A 113 -2.55 0.00 -0.22
C MET A 113 -3.86 0.55 -0.80
N LEU A 114 -3.74 1.46 -1.77
CA LEU A 114 -4.89 2.00 -2.50
C LEU A 114 -5.57 0.91 -3.32
N LYS A 115 -6.88 0.76 -3.16
CA LYS A 115 -7.66 -0.25 -3.89
C LYS A 115 -7.57 -0.08 -5.40
N THR A 116 -7.72 1.15 -5.87
CA THR A 116 -7.66 1.47 -7.30
C THR A 116 -6.30 1.11 -7.91
N GLU A 117 -5.21 1.34 -7.19
CA GLU A 117 -3.87 1.01 -7.63
C GLU A 117 -3.66 -0.51 -7.63
N THR A 118 -4.08 -1.21 -6.56
CA THR A 118 -4.03 -2.67 -6.51
C THR A 118 -4.83 -3.31 -7.64
N GLN A 119 -6.05 -2.82 -7.92
CA GLN A 119 -6.88 -3.32 -9.02
C GLN A 119 -6.25 -3.05 -10.40
N THR A 120 -5.61 -1.89 -10.57
CA THR A 120 -4.89 -1.56 -11.80
C THR A 120 -3.70 -2.51 -12.00
N LEU A 121 -2.92 -2.75 -10.95
CA LEU A 121 -1.81 -3.69 -10.96
C LEU A 121 -2.29 -5.12 -11.30
N GLN A 122 -3.35 -5.58 -10.65
CA GLN A 122 -3.97 -6.88 -10.92
C GLN A 122 -4.36 -7.02 -12.40
N LYS A 123 -5.00 -5.99 -12.95
CA LYS A 123 -5.38 -5.97 -14.36
C LYS A 123 -4.16 -6.00 -15.28
N MET A 124 -3.14 -5.21 -15.00
CA MET A 124 -1.90 -5.16 -15.80
C MET A 124 -1.22 -6.53 -15.83
N VAL A 125 -1.05 -7.18 -14.67
CA VAL A 125 -0.41 -8.50 -14.60
C VAL A 125 -1.26 -9.56 -15.29
N LYS A 126 -2.59 -9.54 -15.09
CA LYS A 126 -3.50 -10.43 -15.81
C LYS A 126 -3.37 -10.26 -17.32
N ASP A 127 -3.43 -9.03 -17.82
CA ASP A 127 -3.33 -8.74 -19.26
C ASP A 127 -1.97 -9.22 -19.84
N ALA A 128 -0.88 -9.10 -19.05
CA ALA A 128 0.44 -9.58 -19.45
C ALA A 128 0.49 -11.12 -19.54
N ILE A 129 -0.11 -11.83 -18.58
CA ILE A 129 -0.23 -13.29 -18.60
C ILE A 129 -1.06 -13.75 -19.80
N VAL A 130 -2.24 -13.14 -20.00
CA VAL A 130 -3.10 -13.46 -21.16
C VAL A 130 -2.36 -13.22 -22.48
N GLN A 131 -1.56 -12.15 -22.57
CA GLN A 131 -0.77 -11.89 -23.77
C GLN A 131 0.33 -12.93 -23.99
N ARG A 132 0.94 -13.46 -22.92
CA ARG A 132 1.97 -14.50 -22.99
C ARG A 132 1.38 -15.87 -23.31
N ASP A 133 0.31 -16.27 -22.60
CA ASP A 133 -0.19 -17.64 -22.55
C ASP A 133 -1.44 -17.86 -23.43
N GLY A 134 -2.20 -16.82 -23.75
CA GLY A 134 -3.46 -16.88 -24.51
C GLY A 134 -4.70 -16.96 -23.62
N ASP A 135 -4.56 -17.25 -22.32
CA ASP A 135 -5.60 -17.32 -21.30
C ASP A 135 -5.09 -16.80 -19.94
N ASP A 136 -5.93 -16.88 -18.90
CA ASP A 136 -5.58 -16.44 -17.56
C ASP A 136 -5.46 -17.57 -16.53
N ASP A 137 -5.25 -18.80 -16.98
CA ASP A 137 -5.16 -19.98 -16.12
C ASP A 137 -3.98 -19.91 -15.14
N ASN A 138 -2.91 -19.20 -15.50
CA ASN A 138 -1.70 -18.99 -14.69
C ASN A 138 -1.76 -17.72 -13.82
N PHE A 139 -2.93 -17.08 -13.71
CA PHE A 139 -3.12 -15.87 -12.91
C PHE A 139 -4.14 -16.08 -11.80
N TYR A 140 -3.72 -15.83 -10.56
CA TYR A 140 -4.54 -16.01 -9.37
C TYR A 140 -4.72 -14.67 -8.63
N VAL A 141 -5.96 -14.31 -8.37
CA VAL A 141 -6.28 -13.07 -7.66
C VAL A 141 -7.26 -13.33 -6.52
N PHE A 142 -7.14 -12.56 -5.47
CA PHE A 142 -8.05 -12.56 -4.34
C PHE A 142 -8.15 -11.14 -3.76
N ASP A 143 -9.36 -10.69 -3.46
CA ASP A 143 -9.55 -9.41 -2.80
C ASP A 143 -9.06 -9.47 -1.34
N THR A 144 -8.01 -8.72 -1.06
CA THR A 144 -7.32 -8.69 0.23
C THR A 144 -7.23 -7.28 0.82
N ILE A 145 -7.99 -6.32 0.27
CA ILE A 145 -7.99 -4.95 0.80
C ILE A 145 -8.81 -4.93 2.10
N CYS A 146 -8.24 -4.28 3.12
CA CYS A 146 -8.92 -4.10 4.41
C CYS A 146 -10.16 -3.22 4.25
N GLY A 147 -11.32 -3.71 4.70
CA GLY A 147 -12.58 -2.96 4.65
C GLY A 147 -12.48 -1.60 5.35
N ALA A 148 -11.85 -1.54 6.53
CA ALA A 148 -11.67 -0.29 7.26
C ALA A 148 -10.81 0.74 6.50
N THR A 149 -9.79 0.27 5.75
CA THR A 149 -8.96 1.13 4.88
C THR A 149 -9.80 1.66 3.72
N GLN A 150 -10.59 0.78 3.08
CA GLN A 150 -11.45 1.15 1.97
C GLN A 150 -12.53 2.16 2.39
N ASP A 151 -13.21 1.90 3.51
CA ASP A 151 -14.25 2.80 4.02
C ASP A 151 -13.71 4.22 4.27
N ARG A 152 -12.44 4.35 4.74
CA ARG A 152 -11.79 5.64 4.94
C ARG A 152 -11.48 6.36 3.63
N GLN A 153 -11.02 5.63 2.63
CA GLN A 153 -10.75 6.18 1.31
C GLN A 153 -12.06 6.64 0.64
N ASP A 154 -13.09 5.81 0.67
CA ASP A 154 -14.40 6.11 0.09
C ASP A 154 -15.04 7.33 0.78
N ALA A 155 -15.00 7.39 2.10
CA ALA A 155 -15.49 8.54 2.88
C ALA A 155 -14.72 9.83 2.55
N LEU A 156 -13.40 9.74 2.30
CA LEU A 156 -12.61 10.90 1.89
C LEU A 156 -13.01 11.38 0.49
N TYR A 157 -13.18 10.47 -0.48
CA TYR A 157 -13.66 10.85 -1.82
C TYR A 157 -15.04 11.50 -1.78
N GLU A 158 -15.97 11.01 -0.94
CA GLU A 158 -17.26 11.66 -0.74
C GLU A 158 -17.13 13.06 -0.12
N LEU A 159 -16.25 13.21 0.88
CA LEU A 159 -15.98 14.49 1.51
C LEU A 159 -15.42 15.52 0.50
N LEU A 160 -14.50 15.08 -0.38
CA LEU A 160 -13.84 15.91 -1.38
C LEU A 160 -14.79 16.39 -2.51
N LYS A 161 -15.98 15.83 -2.65
CA LYS A 161 -17.03 16.37 -3.56
C LYS A 161 -17.58 17.72 -3.08
N ASN A 162 -17.36 18.06 -1.81
CA ASN A 162 -17.77 19.35 -1.27
C ASN A 162 -16.66 20.38 -1.48
N PRO A 163 -17.01 21.66 -1.70
CA PRO A 163 -16.01 22.71 -1.76
C PRO A 163 -15.41 22.92 -0.37
N LEU A 164 -14.16 22.53 -0.20
CA LEU A 164 -13.38 22.69 1.03
C LEU A 164 -12.29 23.74 0.84
N ASP A 165 -12.03 24.55 1.88
CA ASP A 165 -10.94 25.53 1.88
C ASP A 165 -9.64 24.93 2.41
N VAL A 166 -9.76 23.96 3.33
CA VAL A 166 -8.61 23.29 3.95
C VAL A 166 -9.00 21.90 4.46
N MET A 167 -8.03 20.99 4.49
CA MET A 167 -8.18 19.62 5.01
C MET A 167 -7.13 19.35 6.10
N PHE A 168 -7.57 18.76 7.19
CA PHE A 168 -6.69 18.15 8.20
C PHE A 168 -6.85 16.64 8.16
N VAL A 169 -5.72 15.95 7.97
CA VAL A 169 -5.66 14.48 8.06
C VAL A 169 -4.95 14.13 9.36
N VAL A 170 -5.68 13.44 10.25
CA VAL A 170 -5.19 13.12 11.59
C VAL A 170 -4.72 11.68 11.65
N GLY A 171 -3.55 11.44 12.24
CA GLY A 171 -3.03 10.09 12.52
C GLY A 171 -1.53 10.01 12.69
N GLY A 172 -1.05 8.83 13.03
CA GLY A 172 0.39 8.59 13.25
C GLY A 172 1.19 8.75 11.95
N TYR A 173 2.33 9.42 12.02
CA TYR A 173 3.19 9.72 10.88
C TYR A 173 3.79 8.47 10.20
N ASN A 174 3.77 7.34 10.88
CA ASN A 174 4.20 6.04 10.34
C ASN A 174 3.05 5.22 9.72
N SER A 175 1.81 5.72 9.80
CA SER A 175 0.65 5.03 9.26
C SER A 175 0.59 5.16 7.74
N SER A 176 0.72 4.03 7.04
CA SER A 176 0.60 3.95 5.59
C SER A 176 -0.79 4.39 5.12
N ASN A 177 -1.84 3.93 5.80
CA ASN A 177 -3.21 4.33 5.49
C ASN A 177 -3.41 5.86 5.61
N THR A 178 -2.93 6.47 6.71
CA THR A 178 -3.04 7.93 6.89
C THR A 178 -2.25 8.68 5.80
N THR A 179 -1.06 8.22 5.45
CA THR A 179 -0.25 8.80 4.36
C THR A 179 -1.02 8.80 3.04
N HIS A 180 -1.67 7.69 2.68
CA HIS A 180 -2.49 7.61 1.46
C HIS A 180 -3.68 8.58 1.48
N LEU A 181 -4.34 8.78 2.64
CA LEU A 181 -5.40 9.78 2.76
C LEU A 181 -4.87 11.20 2.54
N VAL A 182 -3.66 11.50 3.03
CA VAL A 182 -2.99 12.79 2.79
C VAL A 182 -2.70 12.98 1.30
N ASP A 183 -2.17 11.97 0.63
CA ASP A 183 -1.82 12.05 -0.79
C ASP A 183 -3.08 12.27 -1.65
N ILE A 184 -4.17 11.54 -1.39
CA ILE A 184 -5.47 11.77 -2.04
C ILE A 184 -5.97 13.21 -1.81
N ALA A 185 -5.97 13.67 -0.55
CA ALA A 185 -6.53 14.98 -0.23
C ALA A 185 -5.73 16.14 -0.83
N ARG A 186 -4.40 16.02 -0.90
CA ARG A 186 -3.50 17.06 -1.46
C ARG A 186 -3.71 17.32 -2.95
N GLU A 187 -4.25 16.39 -3.70
CA GLU A 187 -4.59 16.58 -5.11
C GLU A 187 -5.79 17.52 -5.30
N HIS A 188 -6.60 17.71 -4.25
CA HIS A 188 -7.87 18.44 -4.33
C HIS A 188 -7.91 19.73 -3.51
N VAL A 189 -7.22 19.75 -2.36
CA VAL A 189 -7.34 20.84 -1.38
C VAL A 189 -6.05 20.99 -0.57
N PRO A 190 -5.70 22.22 -0.12
CA PRO A 190 -4.59 22.41 0.83
C PRO A 190 -4.77 21.52 2.06
N THR A 191 -3.81 20.62 2.29
CA THR A 191 -3.93 19.52 3.26
C THR A 191 -2.76 19.51 4.24
N TYR A 192 -3.07 19.41 5.53
CA TYR A 192 -2.13 19.32 6.63
C TYR A 192 -2.23 17.97 7.32
N PHE A 193 -1.11 17.25 7.39
CA PHE A 193 -1.00 15.98 8.10
C PHE A 193 -0.54 16.26 9.54
N ILE A 194 -1.40 15.98 10.50
CA ILE A 194 -1.17 16.24 11.92
C ILE A 194 -1.40 14.97 12.76
N GLU A 195 -0.71 14.85 13.86
CA GLU A 195 -0.89 13.75 14.80
C GLU A 195 -2.03 14.01 15.78
N SER A 196 -2.22 15.26 16.16
CA SER A 196 -3.26 15.67 17.11
C SER A 196 -3.61 17.16 16.96
N ALA A 197 -4.62 17.61 17.70
CA ALA A 197 -5.03 19.02 17.71
C ALA A 197 -3.92 19.97 18.20
N GLU A 198 -3.02 19.50 19.06
CA GLU A 198 -1.89 20.29 19.58
C GLU A 198 -0.91 20.70 18.48
N CYS A 199 -0.94 20.07 17.31
CA CYS A 199 -0.19 20.50 16.14
C CYS A 199 -0.66 21.84 15.59
N ILE A 200 -1.91 22.24 15.83
CA ILE A 200 -2.47 23.54 15.42
C ILE A 200 -2.04 24.60 16.44
N LYS A 201 -1.01 25.40 16.10
CA LYS A 201 -0.40 26.36 17.02
C LYS A 201 -1.17 27.67 17.07
N SER A 202 -1.79 28.06 15.98
CA SER A 202 -2.63 29.28 15.86
C SER A 202 -3.44 29.19 14.56
N ILE A 203 -4.26 30.25 14.34
CA ILE A 203 -4.93 30.42 13.03
C ILE A 203 -3.93 30.51 11.87
N GLN A 204 -2.68 30.96 12.13
CA GLN A 204 -1.68 31.21 11.10
C GLN A 204 -0.70 30.03 10.91
N TYR A 205 -0.54 29.17 11.91
CA TYR A 205 0.53 28.18 11.92
C TYR A 205 0.05 26.80 12.38
N VAL A 206 0.52 25.79 11.67
CA VAL A 206 0.35 24.38 12.01
C VAL A 206 1.71 23.67 11.90
N ASP A 207 2.04 22.81 12.86
CA ASP A 207 3.17 21.91 12.76
C ASP A 207 2.66 20.64 12.06
N ALA A 208 2.93 20.49 10.76
CA ALA A 208 2.44 19.39 9.94
C ALA A 208 3.58 18.53 9.44
N PHE A 209 3.29 17.24 9.26
CA PHE A 209 4.25 16.27 8.74
C PHE A 209 4.33 16.37 7.21
N ASP A 210 5.55 16.50 6.73
CA ASP A 210 5.85 16.44 5.30
C ASP A 210 6.18 15.00 4.91
N THR A 211 5.32 14.36 4.11
CA THR A 211 5.47 12.98 3.67
C THR A 211 6.70 12.76 2.78
N LYS A 212 7.21 13.81 2.11
CA LYS A 212 8.39 13.72 1.23
C LYS A 212 9.69 13.76 2.02
N THR A 213 9.80 14.71 2.96
CA THR A 213 11.02 14.87 3.77
C THR A 213 10.99 14.03 5.04
N ARG A 214 9.82 13.50 5.42
CA ARG A 214 9.56 12.73 6.64
C ARG A 214 9.88 13.50 7.93
N GLU A 215 9.61 14.79 7.92
CA GLU A 215 9.85 15.71 9.05
C GLU A 215 8.59 16.50 9.38
N VAL A 216 8.40 16.81 10.66
CA VAL A 216 7.40 17.80 11.10
C VAL A 216 7.96 19.19 10.87
N ARG A 217 7.22 20.00 10.15
CA ARG A 217 7.58 21.38 9.82
C ARG A 217 6.47 22.35 10.17
N ARG A 218 6.85 23.54 10.63
CA ARG A 218 5.90 24.63 10.79
C ARG A 218 5.51 25.16 9.43
N MET A 219 4.21 25.08 9.13
CA MET A 219 3.61 25.58 7.90
C MET A 219 2.63 26.70 8.19
N THR A 220 2.49 27.64 7.27
CA THR A 220 1.44 28.66 7.31
C THR A 220 0.12 28.07 6.83
N THR A 221 -0.96 28.43 7.50
CA THR A 221 -2.33 28.06 7.10
C THR A 221 -2.88 29.13 6.14
N GLU A 222 -2.20 29.34 5.00
CA GLU A 222 -2.55 30.37 4.00
C GLU A 222 -4.04 30.43 3.66
N PRO A 223 -4.74 29.31 3.35
CA PRO A 223 -6.16 29.36 3.05
C PRO A 223 -7.01 29.86 4.21
N VAL A 224 -6.61 29.59 5.45
CA VAL A 224 -7.29 30.04 6.65
C VAL A 224 -7.06 31.55 6.84
N VAL A 225 -5.80 31.99 6.69
CA VAL A 225 -5.41 33.41 6.85
C VAL A 225 -6.09 34.31 5.81
N GLN A 226 -6.13 33.88 4.55
CA GLN A 226 -6.74 34.65 3.45
C GLN A 226 -8.27 34.77 3.58
N ASN A 227 -8.90 33.87 4.32
CA ASN A 227 -10.35 33.83 4.53
C ASN A 227 -10.77 34.28 5.94
N LEU A 228 -9.87 34.93 6.69
CA LEU A 228 -10.21 35.51 8.00
C LEU A 228 -11.41 36.47 7.89
N GLY A 229 -12.43 36.19 8.70
CA GLY A 229 -13.70 36.94 8.69
C GLY A 229 -14.76 36.39 7.72
N LYS A 230 -14.45 35.30 6.95
CA LYS A 230 -15.42 34.55 6.13
C LYS A 230 -15.71 33.19 6.75
N SER A 231 -16.81 32.57 6.34
CA SER A 231 -17.09 31.18 6.71
C SER A 231 -16.11 30.25 6.02
N LEU A 232 -15.34 29.49 6.80
CA LEU A 232 -14.34 28.52 6.32
C LEU A 232 -14.94 27.12 6.33
N LYS A 233 -14.75 26.39 5.23
CA LYS A 233 -15.14 24.98 5.12
C LYS A 233 -13.91 24.09 5.35
N VAL A 234 -13.87 23.49 6.52
CA VAL A 234 -12.75 22.65 6.96
C VAL A 234 -13.15 21.17 6.84
N GLY A 235 -12.37 20.40 6.08
CA GLY A 235 -12.47 18.95 6.07
C GLY A 235 -11.56 18.34 7.14
N ILE A 236 -12.04 17.28 7.79
CA ILE A 236 -11.26 16.52 8.76
C ILE A 236 -11.47 15.04 8.46
N THR A 237 -10.38 14.29 8.34
CA THR A 237 -10.39 12.84 8.24
C THR A 237 -9.28 12.24 9.10
N ALA A 238 -9.37 10.94 9.37
CA ALA A 238 -8.40 10.23 10.20
C ALA A 238 -8.08 8.85 9.63
N GLY A 239 -6.88 8.36 9.89
CA GLY A 239 -6.50 7.00 9.56
C GLY A 239 -7.35 5.95 10.29
N ALA A 240 -7.35 4.69 9.81
CA ALA A 240 -8.13 3.61 10.41
C ALA A 240 -7.59 3.15 11.78
N SER A 241 -6.34 3.47 12.10
CA SER A 241 -5.65 3.12 13.35
C SER A 241 -5.10 4.37 14.03
N CYS A 242 -5.98 5.29 14.39
CA CYS A 242 -5.65 6.50 15.16
C CYS A 242 -5.97 6.29 16.64
#